data_04f7b75093a823a4dace0ee1745cee19
#
_entry.id   04f7b75093a823a4dace0ee1745cee19
#
_cell.length_a   1.000
_cell.length_b   1.000
_cell.length_c   1.000
_cell.angle_alpha   90.00
_cell.angle_beta   90.00
_cell.angle_gamma   90.00
#
_symmetry.space_group_name_H-M   'P 1'
#
loop_
_entity.id
_entity.type
_entity.pdbx_description
1 polymer ?
#
loop_
_entity_poly.entity_id
_entity_poly.type
_entity_poly.pdbx_seq_one_letter_code
_entity_poly.pdbx_strand_id
1 'polypeptide(L)'
;MKVLVFDIWGDLAHFKRFYTTSSPLTFSFPPPTTIKGILGAIIGCDKEEYIDVFSRDRCKISIQILKPIKKIRLGLNYINTKGNFWRPTKHGKHEARTQIPAEFVKNPYYRIYVSHKDGKIFDRLGEYVKSHRTFYTVSLGLSELLADFRYAGVLEFMERVEGEVEISSVIPISALTEGLVFKEGNRYFKERIPVDMNQDRIVLKYEDVLYESQGNKILAKVRGFWEGEDGSCIYFL
;
A
#
# COMPACT_ATOMS: atom_id res chain seq x y z
N MET A 1 3.79 18.05 -13.15
CA MET A 1 3.68 17.85 -11.68
C MET A 1 4.83 16.96 -11.23
N LYS A 2 5.58 17.38 -10.19
CA LYS A 2 6.68 16.55 -9.64
C LYS A 2 6.15 15.38 -8.85
N VAL A 3 6.73 14.21 -9.06
CA VAL A 3 6.38 12.94 -8.40
C VAL A 3 7.65 12.28 -7.90
N LEU A 4 7.74 12.05 -6.60
CA LEU A 4 8.77 11.21 -6.00
C LEU A 4 8.45 9.76 -6.27
N VAL A 5 9.43 9.02 -6.77
CA VAL A 5 9.33 7.59 -7.07
C VAL A 5 10.33 6.83 -6.20
N PHE A 6 9.85 5.81 -5.50
CA PHE A 6 10.71 4.92 -4.73
C PHE A 6 10.13 3.52 -4.67
N ASP A 7 11.02 2.54 -4.56
CA ASP A 7 10.64 1.14 -4.40
C ASP A 7 10.62 0.79 -2.90
N ILE A 8 9.70 -0.10 -2.49
CA ILE A 8 9.60 -0.61 -1.12
C ILE A 8 9.36 -2.11 -1.15
N TRP A 9 10.05 -2.84 -0.27
CA TRP A 9 9.98 -4.31 -0.20
C TRP A 9 10.24 -4.83 1.20
N GLY A 10 10.03 -6.12 1.41
CA GLY A 10 10.34 -6.85 2.63
C GLY A 10 10.17 -8.35 2.42
N ASP A 11 10.41 -9.14 3.46
CA ASP A 11 10.21 -10.58 3.39
C ASP A 11 8.73 -10.95 3.44
N LEU A 12 7.97 -10.26 4.29
CA LEU A 12 6.55 -10.46 4.49
C LEU A 12 5.82 -9.10 4.61
N ALA A 13 4.55 -9.09 4.18
CA ALA A 13 3.65 -7.98 4.43
C ALA A 13 2.28 -8.48 4.92
N HIS A 14 1.61 -7.68 5.76
CA HIS A 14 0.24 -7.94 6.18
C HIS A 14 -0.55 -6.63 6.24
N PHE A 15 -1.31 -6.38 5.19
CA PHE A 15 -2.22 -5.22 5.10
C PHE A 15 -3.63 -5.71 5.43
N LYS A 16 -3.97 -5.69 6.72
CA LYS A 16 -5.19 -6.31 7.24
C LYS A 16 -6.44 -5.84 6.51
N ARG A 17 -7.25 -6.80 6.02
CA ARG A 17 -8.57 -6.52 5.48
C ARG A 17 -9.55 -6.20 6.61
N PHE A 18 -10.36 -5.16 6.44
CA PHE A 18 -11.25 -4.62 7.48
C PHE A 18 -12.35 -5.59 7.93
N TYR A 19 -12.76 -6.52 7.06
CA TYR A 19 -13.86 -7.46 7.33
C TYR A 19 -13.41 -8.82 7.89
N THR A 20 -12.13 -8.97 8.25
CA THR A 20 -11.61 -10.25 8.75
C THR A 20 -11.22 -10.14 10.22
N THR A 21 -11.80 -11.03 11.06
CA THR A 21 -11.58 -11.00 12.51
C THR A 21 -10.79 -12.21 13.03
N SER A 22 -11.26 -13.41 12.79
CA SER A 22 -10.69 -14.65 13.37
C SER A 22 -9.50 -15.20 12.59
N SER A 23 -9.44 -14.96 11.28
CA SER A 23 -8.34 -15.37 10.40
C SER A 23 -8.00 -14.18 9.52
N PRO A 24 -7.09 -13.28 9.98
CA PRO A 24 -6.78 -12.06 9.26
C PRO A 24 -6.27 -12.32 7.84
N LEU A 25 -6.98 -11.76 6.86
CA LEU A 25 -6.58 -11.75 5.46
C LEU A 25 -5.83 -10.46 5.15
N THR A 26 -4.94 -10.51 4.16
CA THR A 26 -4.19 -9.35 3.69
C THR A 26 -4.69 -8.84 2.35
N PHE A 27 -4.64 -7.51 2.15
CA PHE A 27 -4.65 -6.94 0.81
C PHE A 27 -3.42 -7.40 0.03
N SER A 28 -3.50 -7.34 -1.28
CA SER A 28 -2.42 -7.78 -2.18
C SER A 28 -1.28 -6.77 -2.28
N PHE A 29 -1.55 -5.52 -1.94
CA PHE A 29 -0.60 -4.40 -1.91
C PHE A 29 -1.03 -3.40 -0.82
N PRO A 30 -0.14 -2.49 -0.37
CA PRO A 30 -0.49 -1.51 0.66
C PRO A 30 -1.54 -0.53 0.14
N PRO A 31 -2.72 -0.43 0.76
CA PRO A 31 -3.69 0.62 0.42
C PRO A 31 -3.10 2.02 0.63
N PRO A 32 -3.63 3.07 -0.04
CA PRO A 32 -3.19 4.45 0.17
C PRO A 32 -3.16 4.87 1.64
N THR A 33 -4.13 4.42 2.45
CA THR A 33 -4.17 4.67 3.89
C THR A 33 -2.97 4.10 4.64
N THR A 34 -2.47 2.93 4.23
CA THR A 34 -1.23 2.34 4.79
C THR A 34 0.00 3.11 4.31
N ILE A 35 0.04 3.52 3.03
CA ILE A 35 1.17 4.28 2.49
C ILE A 35 1.29 5.63 3.19
N LYS A 36 0.20 6.34 3.48
CA LYS A 36 0.21 7.57 4.29
C LYS A 36 0.96 7.36 5.62
N GLY A 37 0.74 6.23 6.31
CA GLY A 37 1.47 5.87 7.52
C GLY A 37 2.96 5.61 7.29
N ILE A 38 3.33 4.96 6.19
CA ILE A 38 4.72 4.74 5.78
C ILE A 38 5.42 6.08 5.51
N LEU A 39 4.78 6.98 4.75
CA LEU A 39 5.31 8.32 4.47
C LEU A 39 5.50 9.13 5.76
N GLY A 40 4.53 9.06 6.67
CA GLY A 40 4.61 9.68 8.00
C GLY A 40 5.79 9.12 8.81
N ALA A 41 6.01 7.81 8.80
CA ALA A 41 7.14 7.19 9.47
C ALA A 41 8.49 7.63 8.89
N ILE A 42 8.58 7.78 7.58
CA ILE A 42 9.81 8.25 6.91
C ILE A 42 10.18 9.65 7.40
N ILE A 43 9.26 10.61 7.40
CA ILE A 43 9.56 12.01 7.75
C ILE A 43 9.31 12.38 9.21
N GLY A 44 8.82 11.45 10.05
CA GLY A 44 8.62 11.67 11.48
C GLY A 44 7.36 12.47 11.81
N CYS A 45 6.26 12.26 11.09
CA CYS A 45 4.95 12.76 11.52
C CYS A 45 4.41 11.92 12.67
N ASP A 46 3.81 12.57 13.64
CA ASP A 46 3.13 11.89 14.74
C ASP A 46 1.88 11.15 14.26
N LYS A 47 1.41 10.23 15.12
CA LYS A 47 0.28 9.34 14.80
C LYS A 47 -1.02 10.11 14.52
N GLU A 48 -1.19 11.26 15.15
CA GLU A 48 -2.35 12.14 15.00
C GLU A 48 -2.25 13.06 13.77
N GLU A 49 -1.04 13.29 13.25
CA GLU A 49 -0.78 14.31 12.23
C GLU A 49 -0.69 13.76 10.81
N TYR A 50 -0.12 12.54 10.62
CA TYR A 50 0.21 12.05 9.30
C TYR A 50 -1.00 11.93 8.36
N ILE A 51 -2.20 11.71 8.91
CA ILE A 51 -3.44 11.60 8.12
C ILE A 51 -3.78 12.94 7.46
N ASP A 52 -3.63 14.03 8.18
CA ASP A 52 -3.90 15.38 7.66
C ASP A 52 -2.78 15.85 6.73
N VAL A 53 -1.52 15.59 7.10
CA VAL A 53 -0.36 15.93 6.26
C VAL A 53 -0.50 15.25 4.89
N PHE A 54 -0.79 13.95 4.86
CA PHE A 54 -0.97 13.19 3.63
C PHE A 54 -2.45 13.00 3.26
N SER A 55 -3.31 13.97 3.59
CA SER A 55 -4.72 13.92 3.19
C SER A 55 -4.84 13.87 1.66
N ARG A 56 -5.94 13.29 1.17
CA ARG A 56 -6.18 13.10 -0.26
C ARG A 56 -6.12 14.40 -1.07
N ASP A 57 -6.51 15.51 -0.45
CA ASP A 57 -6.47 16.84 -1.08
C ASP A 57 -5.05 17.39 -1.23
N ARG A 58 -4.10 16.95 -0.40
CA ARG A 58 -2.72 17.41 -0.37
C ARG A 58 -1.74 16.45 -1.01
N CYS A 59 -2.02 15.15 -0.95
CA CYS A 59 -1.11 14.09 -1.39
C CYS A 59 -1.78 13.17 -2.39
N LYS A 60 -1.14 12.97 -3.53
CA LYS A 60 -1.51 11.97 -4.54
C LYS A 60 -0.59 10.76 -4.41
N ILE A 61 -1.17 9.57 -4.37
CA ILE A 61 -0.44 8.31 -4.20
C ILE A 61 -0.83 7.35 -5.32
N SER A 62 0.17 6.73 -5.94
CA SER A 62 -0.02 5.64 -6.89
C SER A 62 0.88 4.46 -6.53
N ILE A 63 0.44 3.25 -6.87
CA ILE A 63 1.09 2.00 -6.48
C ILE A 63 1.23 1.12 -7.70
N GLN A 64 2.46 0.63 -7.92
CA GLN A 64 2.78 -0.36 -8.92
C GLN A 64 3.30 -1.64 -8.24
N ILE A 65 2.83 -2.78 -8.72
CA ILE A 65 3.31 -4.10 -8.30
C ILE A 65 4.52 -4.44 -9.17
N LEU A 66 5.69 -4.70 -8.55
CA LEU A 66 6.94 -5.00 -9.27
C LEU A 66 7.30 -6.48 -9.30
N LYS A 67 6.70 -7.29 -8.41
CA LYS A 67 6.88 -8.74 -8.36
C LYS A 67 5.56 -9.47 -8.26
N PRO A 68 5.46 -10.69 -8.77
CA PRO A 68 4.27 -11.51 -8.64
C PRO A 68 3.81 -11.63 -7.19
N ILE A 69 2.53 -11.36 -6.94
CA ILE A 69 1.93 -11.45 -5.62
C ILE A 69 1.81 -12.93 -5.22
N LYS A 70 2.46 -13.29 -4.13
CA LYS A 70 2.39 -14.63 -3.53
C LYS A 70 1.85 -14.50 -2.12
N LYS A 71 0.74 -15.18 -1.82
CA LYS A 71 0.15 -15.19 -0.49
C LYS A 71 0.41 -16.51 0.20
N ILE A 72 0.79 -16.45 1.48
CA ILE A 72 1.01 -17.61 2.35
C ILE A 72 0.20 -17.45 3.64
N ARG A 73 -0.11 -18.55 4.30
CA ARG A 73 -0.73 -18.54 5.62
C ARG A 73 0.25 -19.04 6.66
N LEU A 74 0.40 -18.28 7.73
CA LEU A 74 1.26 -18.60 8.87
C LEU A 74 0.42 -18.59 10.15
N GLY A 75 0.71 -19.51 11.05
CA GLY A 75 0.14 -19.52 12.39
C GLY A 75 0.86 -18.49 13.28
N LEU A 76 0.13 -17.51 13.79
CA LEU A 76 0.63 -16.56 14.78
C LEU A 76 0.19 -16.99 16.17
N ASN A 77 1.15 -17.07 17.11
CA ASN A 77 0.86 -17.39 18.50
C ASN A 77 0.69 -16.08 19.29
N TYR A 78 -0.54 -15.70 19.56
CA TYR A 78 -0.85 -14.56 20.41
C TYR A 78 -1.01 -14.99 21.88
N ILE A 79 -0.59 -14.14 22.79
CA ILE A 79 -0.89 -14.29 24.22
C ILE A 79 -2.37 -13.95 24.41
N ASN A 80 -3.11 -14.88 25.05
CA ASN A 80 -4.49 -14.64 25.39
C ASN A 80 -4.56 -13.69 26.60
N THR A 81 -4.98 -12.45 26.36
CA THR A 81 -5.09 -11.40 27.40
C THR A 81 -6.48 -11.33 28.04
N LYS A 82 -7.42 -12.20 27.67
CA LYS A 82 -8.75 -12.22 28.25
C LYS A 82 -8.71 -12.87 29.65
N GLY A 83 -9.08 -12.10 30.66
CA GLY A 83 -9.03 -12.55 32.06
C GLY A 83 -7.60 -12.87 32.51
N ASN A 84 -7.45 -13.92 33.31
CA ASN A 84 -6.17 -14.38 33.83
C ASN A 84 -5.47 -15.43 32.95
N PHE A 85 -5.95 -15.67 31.71
CA PHE A 85 -5.41 -16.69 30.80
C PHE A 85 -4.00 -16.40 30.29
N TRP A 86 -3.54 -15.16 30.36
CA TRP A 86 -2.19 -14.75 29.93
C TRP A 86 -1.06 -15.29 30.84
N ARG A 87 -1.38 -15.76 32.06
CA ARG A 87 -0.40 -16.37 32.97
C ARG A 87 -0.34 -17.88 32.71
N PRO A 88 0.81 -18.40 32.25
CA PRO A 88 0.98 -19.85 32.14
C PRO A 88 0.96 -20.44 33.54
N THR A 89 0.01 -21.32 33.83
CA THR A 89 -0.05 -22.06 35.07
C THR A 89 0.51 -23.46 34.86
N LYS A 90 1.34 -23.96 35.78
CA LYS A 90 1.95 -25.30 35.73
C LYS A 90 0.92 -26.45 35.62
N HIS A 91 -0.31 -26.21 36.02
CA HIS A 91 -1.40 -27.21 36.05
C HIS A 91 -2.70 -26.70 35.45
N GLY A 92 -2.68 -25.60 34.72
CA GLY A 92 -3.87 -25.01 34.13
C GLY A 92 -4.38 -25.78 32.90
N LYS A 93 -5.68 -25.98 32.84
CA LYS A 93 -6.38 -26.47 31.63
C LYS A 93 -6.50 -25.42 30.53
N HIS A 94 -5.84 -24.27 30.68
CA HIS A 94 -5.93 -23.12 29.75
C HIS A 94 -4.63 -22.96 28.98
N GLU A 95 -4.74 -22.88 27.70
CA GLU A 95 -3.62 -22.44 26.87
C GLU A 95 -3.46 -20.92 27.00
N ALA A 96 -2.31 -20.48 27.52
CA ALA A 96 -1.95 -19.06 27.62
C ALA A 96 -1.79 -18.40 26.23
N ARG A 97 -1.82 -19.20 25.18
CA ARG A 97 -1.61 -18.77 23.80
C ARG A 97 -2.80 -19.20 22.93
N THR A 98 -3.14 -18.30 21.99
CA THR A 98 -4.12 -18.59 20.93
C THR A 98 -3.39 -18.56 19.60
N GLN A 99 -3.48 -19.66 18.85
CA GLN A 99 -2.92 -19.75 17.51
C GLN A 99 -3.93 -19.22 16.50
N ILE A 100 -3.54 -18.23 15.71
CA ILE A 100 -4.38 -17.60 14.69
C ILE A 100 -3.71 -17.75 13.33
N PRO A 101 -4.34 -18.41 12.35
CA PRO A 101 -3.83 -18.45 10.99
C PRO A 101 -4.05 -17.09 10.32
N ALA A 102 -2.96 -16.41 10.00
CA ALA A 102 -2.98 -15.13 9.28
C ALA A 102 -2.39 -15.27 7.87
N GLU A 103 -2.92 -14.50 6.93
CA GLU A 103 -2.44 -14.45 5.55
C GLU A 103 -1.42 -13.34 5.39
N PHE A 104 -0.32 -13.61 4.70
CA PHE A 104 0.76 -12.67 4.41
C PHE A 104 1.07 -12.64 2.92
N VAL A 105 1.53 -11.49 2.42
CA VAL A 105 2.20 -11.41 1.12
C VAL A 105 3.67 -11.76 1.33
N LYS A 106 4.18 -12.73 0.56
CA LYS A 106 5.57 -13.19 0.61
C LYS A 106 6.42 -12.45 -0.41
N ASN A 107 7.58 -11.94 0.04
CA ASN A 107 8.54 -11.18 -0.77
C ASN A 107 7.87 -10.04 -1.56
N PRO A 108 7.04 -9.19 -0.90
CA PRO A 108 6.39 -8.07 -1.54
C PRO A 108 7.42 -7.10 -2.13
N TYR A 109 7.10 -6.51 -3.29
CA TYR A 109 7.95 -5.51 -3.93
C TYR A 109 7.07 -4.56 -4.72
N TYR A 110 7.01 -3.31 -4.28
CA TYR A 110 6.13 -2.28 -4.85
C TYR A 110 6.92 -1.04 -5.21
N ARG A 111 6.46 -0.32 -6.23
CA ARG A 111 6.89 1.04 -6.54
C ARG A 111 5.80 2.00 -6.12
N ILE A 112 6.19 3.01 -5.37
CA ILE A 112 5.32 4.05 -4.86
C ILE A 112 5.62 5.35 -5.58
N TYR A 113 4.57 6.00 -6.04
CA TYR A 113 4.61 7.32 -6.66
C TYR A 113 3.87 8.29 -5.73
N VAL A 114 4.53 9.36 -5.36
CA VAL A 114 3.99 10.34 -4.41
C VAL A 114 4.17 11.75 -4.95
N SER A 115 3.09 12.51 -4.97
CA SER A 115 3.16 13.96 -5.17
C SER A 115 2.48 14.65 -4.00
N HIS A 116 3.02 15.78 -3.56
CA HIS A 116 2.48 16.55 -2.45
C HIS A 116 2.37 18.03 -2.81
N LYS A 117 1.25 18.69 -2.42
CA LYS A 117 1.03 20.11 -2.71
C LYS A 117 1.97 21.03 -1.95
N ASP A 118 2.35 20.65 -0.72
CA ASP A 118 3.34 21.38 0.07
C ASP A 118 4.76 20.96 -0.37
N GLY A 119 5.49 21.90 -1.00
CA GLY A 119 6.84 21.67 -1.48
C GLY A 119 7.83 21.31 -0.37
N LYS A 120 7.67 21.85 0.86
CA LYS A 120 8.56 21.55 1.99
C LYS A 120 8.42 20.08 2.44
N ILE A 121 7.17 19.57 2.49
CA ILE A 121 6.91 18.16 2.80
C ILE A 121 7.45 17.28 1.69
N PHE A 122 7.21 17.64 0.43
CA PHE A 122 7.72 16.91 -0.73
C PHE A 122 9.24 16.81 -0.73
N ASP A 123 9.94 17.93 -0.55
CA ASP A 123 11.40 18.01 -0.54
C ASP A 123 12.00 17.24 0.63
N ARG A 124 11.41 17.38 1.83
CA ARG A 124 11.80 16.61 3.03
C ARG A 124 11.67 15.11 2.79
N LEU A 125 10.52 14.66 2.26
CA LEU A 125 10.30 13.26 1.94
C LEU A 125 11.32 12.75 0.92
N GLY A 126 11.57 13.52 -0.14
CA GLY A 126 12.57 13.21 -1.17
C GLY A 126 13.99 13.09 -0.61
N GLU A 127 14.39 14.00 0.28
CA GLU A 127 15.68 13.96 0.96
C GLU A 127 15.84 12.70 1.82
N TYR A 128 14.84 12.37 2.65
CA TYR A 128 14.88 11.20 3.52
C TYR A 128 14.96 9.90 2.69
N VAL A 129 14.13 9.77 1.67
CA VAL A 129 14.15 8.59 0.78
C VAL A 129 15.46 8.49 0.03
N LYS A 130 15.99 9.60 -0.53
CA LYS A 130 17.25 9.62 -1.28
C LYS A 130 18.47 9.29 -0.41
N SER A 131 18.47 9.74 0.85
CA SER A 131 19.55 9.47 1.81
C SER A 131 19.36 8.16 2.56
N HIS A 132 18.35 7.36 2.21
CA HIS A 132 18.02 6.09 2.87
C HIS A 132 17.86 6.23 4.38
N ARG A 133 17.17 7.28 4.83
CA ARG A 133 16.91 7.59 6.23
C ARG A 133 15.42 7.58 6.54
N THR A 134 15.07 7.20 7.74
CA THR A 134 13.71 7.29 8.27
C THR A 134 13.76 7.82 9.69
N PHE A 135 12.70 8.49 10.10
CA PHE A 135 12.58 8.93 11.50
C PHE A 135 12.09 7.76 12.38
N TYR A 136 11.04 7.08 11.95
CA TYR A 136 10.57 5.84 12.57
C TYR A 136 10.85 4.64 11.67
N THR A 137 10.96 3.46 12.25
CA THR A 137 11.13 2.21 11.50
C THR A 137 9.95 1.98 10.57
N VAL A 138 10.23 1.72 9.29
CA VAL A 138 9.22 1.42 8.28
C VAL A 138 8.86 -0.06 8.30
N SER A 139 7.57 -0.36 8.28
CA SER A 139 7.04 -1.71 8.25
C SER A 139 5.92 -1.87 7.22
N LEU A 140 5.71 -3.10 6.73
CA LEU A 140 4.67 -3.45 5.77
C LEU A 140 3.41 -3.98 6.49
N GLY A 141 2.82 -3.12 7.32
CA GLY A 141 1.57 -3.35 8.03
C GLY A 141 1.75 -3.63 9.50
N LEU A 142 2.31 -4.78 9.89
CA LEU A 142 2.64 -5.08 11.29
C LEU A 142 4.06 -4.61 11.60
N SER A 143 4.31 -4.18 12.83
CA SER A 143 5.58 -3.59 13.25
C SER A 143 6.79 -4.52 13.10
N GLU A 144 6.58 -5.83 13.21
CA GLU A 144 7.59 -6.87 13.04
C GLU A 144 7.91 -7.17 11.56
N LEU A 145 7.12 -6.70 10.62
CA LEU A 145 7.32 -6.90 9.17
C LEU A 145 8.12 -5.73 8.59
N LEU A 146 9.40 -5.72 8.88
CA LEU A 146 10.30 -4.63 8.49
C LEU A 146 10.35 -4.48 6.98
N ALA A 147 10.43 -3.24 6.54
CA ALA A 147 10.55 -2.87 5.14
C ALA A 147 11.88 -2.19 4.87
N ASP A 148 12.38 -2.42 3.69
CA ASP A 148 13.45 -1.64 3.10
C ASP A 148 12.93 -0.87 1.88
N PHE A 149 13.62 0.19 1.46
CA PHE A 149 13.19 1.02 0.33
C PHE A 149 14.37 1.61 -0.41
N ARG A 150 14.15 2.01 -1.65
CA ARG A 150 15.18 2.59 -2.52
C ARG A 150 14.61 3.73 -3.34
N TYR A 151 15.30 4.86 -3.31
CA TYR A 151 15.03 5.99 -4.18
C TYR A 151 15.15 5.61 -5.66
N ALA A 152 14.13 5.91 -6.45
CA ALA A 152 14.12 5.68 -7.90
C ALA A 152 14.19 6.97 -8.71
N GLY A 153 13.80 8.11 -8.14
CA GLY A 153 13.91 9.41 -8.82
C GLY A 153 12.81 10.39 -8.41
N VAL A 154 12.91 11.58 -8.96
CA VAL A 154 11.80 12.54 -9.04
C VAL A 154 11.55 12.77 -10.51
N LEU A 155 10.33 12.50 -10.98
CA LEU A 155 9.93 12.58 -12.38
C LEU A 155 8.83 13.62 -12.54
N GLU A 156 8.75 14.23 -13.72
CA GLU A 156 7.63 15.08 -14.10
C GLU A 156 6.51 14.25 -14.74
N PHE A 157 5.30 14.45 -14.25
CA PHE A 157 4.09 13.82 -14.77
C PHE A 157 3.09 14.85 -15.29
N MET A 158 2.44 14.54 -16.41
CA MET A 158 1.37 15.33 -17.00
C MET A 158 0.05 14.55 -16.96
N GLU A 159 -1.03 15.24 -16.62
CA GLU A 159 -2.38 14.68 -16.63
C GLU A 159 -2.87 14.54 -18.06
N ARG A 160 -3.49 13.40 -18.36
CA ARG A 160 -4.14 13.10 -19.62
C ARG A 160 -5.63 12.86 -19.38
N VAL A 161 -6.46 13.41 -20.23
CA VAL A 161 -7.92 13.34 -20.07
C VAL A 161 -8.45 11.93 -20.27
N GLU A 162 -8.06 11.29 -21.37
CA GLU A 162 -8.48 9.94 -21.75
C GLU A 162 -7.49 9.33 -22.75
N GLY A 163 -7.37 8.01 -22.75
CA GLY A 163 -6.55 7.29 -23.73
C GLY A 163 -6.55 5.78 -23.50
N GLU A 164 -6.27 5.03 -24.57
CA GLU A 164 -5.93 3.62 -24.51
C GLU A 164 -4.43 3.49 -24.30
N VAL A 165 -4.02 3.06 -23.10
CA VAL A 165 -2.63 3.06 -22.69
C VAL A 165 -2.30 1.87 -21.79
N GLU A 166 -1.01 1.53 -21.73
CA GLU A 166 -0.48 0.55 -20.78
C GLU A 166 -0.23 1.21 -19.42
N ILE A 167 -1.16 1.02 -18.48
CA ILE A 167 -1.04 1.52 -17.11
C ILE A 167 -0.15 0.57 -16.29
N SER A 168 0.85 1.14 -15.62
CA SER A 168 1.78 0.40 -14.76
C SER A 168 1.26 0.20 -13.33
N SER A 169 0.36 1.08 -12.88
CA SER A 169 -0.16 1.09 -11.51
C SER A 169 -1.49 0.35 -11.38
N VAL A 170 -1.94 0.25 -10.14
CA VAL A 170 -3.33 -0.12 -9.81
C VAL A 170 -4.28 0.95 -10.35
N ILE A 171 -5.45 0.53 -10.87
CA ILE A 171 -6.43 1.40 -11.53
C ILE A 171 -7.78 1.31 -10.80
N PRO A 172 -8.43 2.42 -10.42
CA PRO A 172 -9.84 2.39 -10.01
C PRO A 172 -10.73 1.91 -11.15
N ILE A 173 -11.67 1.03 -10.87
CA ILE A 173 -12.62 0.55 -11.88
C ILE A 173 -13.45 1.70 -12.45
N SER A 174 -13.71 2.72 -11.64
CA SER A 174 -14.41 3.93 -12.06
C SER A 174 -13.68 4.77 -13.12
N ALA A 175 -12.36 4.55 -13.28
CA ALA A 175 -11.56 5.22 -14.31
C ALA A 175 -11.60 4.53 -15.68
N LEU A 176 -12.05 3.27 -15.73
CA LEU A 176 -12.19 2.55 -16.99
C LEU A 176 -13.39 3.10 -17.76
N THR A 177 -13.18 3.51 -19.02
CA THR A 177 -14.23 4.04 -19.90
C THR A 177 -14.80 2.98 -20.83
N GLU A 178 -14.00 1.98 -21.17
CA GLU A 178 -14.36 0.81 -21.95
C GLU A 178 -13.80 -0.45 -21.27
N GLY A 179 -14.08 -1.60 -21.87
CA GLY A 179 -13.60 -2.88 -21.34
C GLY A 179 -12.08 -2.99 -21.28
N LEU A 180 -11.61 -3.89 -20.44
CA LEU A 180 -10.22 -4.26 -20.28
C LEU A 180 -9.76 -5.11 -21.47
N VAL A 181 -8.59 -4.85 -22.02
CA VAL A 181 -7.94 -5.74 -22.98
C VAL A 181 -7.20 -6.84 -22.23
N PHE A 182 -7.73 -8.04 -22.27
CA PHE A 182 -7.11 -9.20 -21.63
C PHE A 182 -5.93 -9.69 -22.48
N LYS A 183 -4.73 -9.71 -21.86
CA LYS A 183 -3.53 -10.30 -22.48
C LYS A 183 -3.32 -11.71 -21.93
N GLU A 184 -2.94 -12.64 -22.80
CA GLU A 184 -2.61 -14.00 -22.41
C GLU A 184 -1.46 -14.02 -21.39
N GLY A 185 -1.57 -14.87 -20.37
CA GLY A 185 -0.59 -14.96 -19.28
C GLY A 185 -0.76 -13.96 -18.14
N ASN A 186 -1.52 -12.89 -18.34
CA ASN A 186 -1.82 -11.91 -17.28
C ASN A 186 -2.94 -12.40 -16.36
N ARG A 187 -2.87 -11.98 -15.09
CA ARG A 187 -3.85 -12.33 -14.07
C ARG A 187 -4.43 -11.07 -13.43
N TYR A 188 -5.63 -10.73 -13.81
CA TYR A 188 -6.34 -9.54 -13.37
C TYR A 188 -7.23 -9.84 -12.18
N PHE A 189 -7.20 -8.98 -11.17
CA PHE A 189 -8.01 -9.09 -9.97
C PHE A 189 -8.69 -7.76 -9.67
N LYS A 190 -9.88 -7.87 -9.12
CA LYS A 190 -10.61 -6.76 -8.50
C LYS A 190 -10.48 -6.86 -6.99
N GLU A 191 -10.17 -5.74 -6.34
CA GLU A 191 -10.11 -5.64 -4.88
C GLU A 191 -10.72 -4.32 -4.40
N ARG A 192 -11.47 -4.36 -3.30
CA ARG A 192 -12.02 -3.15 -2.68
C ARG A 192 -11.09 -2.71 -1.55
N ILE A 193 -10.48 -1.54 -1.69
CA ILE A 193 -9.48 -1.03 -0.78
C ILE A 193 -9.90 0.28 -0.11
N PRO A 194 -9.43 0.58 1.12
CA PRO A 194 -9.60 1.88 1.74
C PRO A 194 -8.65 2.90 1.10
N VAL A 195 -9.18 4.00 0.59
CA VAL A 195 -8.37 5.07 -0.03
C VAL A 195 -8.31 6.33 0.80
N ASP A 196 -9.24 6.48 1.76
CA ASP A 196 -9.24 7.60 2.69
C ASP A 196 -9.78 7.22 4.06
N MET A 197 -9.27 7.90 5.12
CA MET A 197 -9.68 7.69 6.50
C MET A 197 -9.51 8.99 7.29
N ASN A 198 -10.30 9.13 8.38
CA ASN A 198 -10.18 10.24 9.32
C ASN A 198 -9.13 9.98 10.41
N GLN A 199 -8.93 10.95 11.31
CA GLN A 199 -7.99 10.88 12.44
C GLN A 199 -8.29 9.72 13.41
N ASP A 200 -9.56 9.34 13.58
CA ASP A 200 -9.99 8.17 14.37
C ASP A 200 -9.73 6.85 13.65
N ARG A 201 -9.11 6.88 12.45
CA ARG A 201 -8.84 5.74 11.57
C ARG A 201 -10.12 5.04 11.07
N ILE A 202 -11.23 5.76 11.05
CA ILE A 202 -12.45 5.30 10.40
C ILE A 202 -12.30 5.56 8.91
N VAL A 203 -12.52 4.53 8.11
CA VAL A 203 -12.43 4.65 6.65
C VAL A 203 -13.60 5.48 6.14
N LEU A 204 -13.26 6.58 5.47
CA LEU A 204 -14.23 7.50 4.85
C LEU A 204 -14.59 7.10 3.43
N LYS A 205 -13.63 6.52 2.70
CA LYS A 205 -13.83 6.12 1.30
C LYS A 205 -13.15 4.81 0.97
N TYR A 206 -13.92 3.94 0.33
CA TYR A 206 -13.43 2.73 -0.34
C TYR A 206 -13.45 2.94 -1.86
N GLU A 207 -12.53 2.28 -2.55
CA GLU A 207 -12.50 2.25 -4.01
C GLU A 207 -12.35 0.80 -4.50
N ASP A 208 -13.11 0.43 -5.52
CA ASP A 208 -12.94 -0.83 -6.23
C ASP A 208 -11.82 -0.65 -7.26
N VAL A 209 -10.76 -1.41 -7.15
CA VAL A 209 -9.58 -1.28 -8.00
C VAL A 209 -9.29 -2.56 -8.77
N LEU A 210 -8.72 -2.37 -9.95
CA LEU A 210 -8.18 -3.41 -10.81
C LEU A 210 -6.66 -3.43 -10.69
N TYR A 211 -6.07 -4.62 -10.62
CA TYR A 211 -4.64 -4.80 -10.68
C TYR A 211 -4.25 -6.09 -11.39
N GLU A 212 -3.04 -6.13 -11.94
CA GLU A 212 -2.44 -7.32 -12.52
C GLU A 212 -1.44 -7.91 -11.50
N SER A 213 -1.61 -9.19 -11.16
CA SER A 213 -0.93 -9.78 -10.01
C SER A 213 0.50 -10.26 -10.27
N GLN A 214 0.93 -10.31 -11.52
CA GLN A 214 2.30 -10.69 -11.90
C GLN A 214 3.24 -9.49 -12.00
N GLY A 215 2.68 -8.25 -11.93
CA GLY A 215 3.42 -7.01 -12.10
C GLY A 215 3.49 -6.50 -13.54
N ASN A 216 2.69 -7.08 -14.44
CA ASN A 216 2.60 -6.63 -15.82
C ASN A 216 1.74 -5.36 -15.93
N LYS A 217 1.95 -4.59 -17.00
CA LYS A 217 1.12 -3.43 -17.31
C LYS A 217 -0.27 -3.86 -17.77
N ILE A 218 -1.25 -3.02 -17.51
CA ILE A 218 -2.65 -3.20 -17.85
C ILE A 218 -2.96 -2.33 -19.07
N LEU A 219 -3.26 -2.93 -20.21
CA LEU A 219 -3.77 -2.21 -21.38
C LEU A 219 -5.25 -1.95 -21.19
N ALA A 220 -5.62 -0.68 -21.09
CA ALA A 220 -7.00 -0.27 -20.88
C ALA A 220 -7.25 1.14 -21.41
N LYS A 221 -8.50 1.41 -21.76
CA LYS A 221 -8.96 2.77 -22.02
C LYS A 221 -9.42 3.39 -20.71
N VAL A 222 -8.69 4.40 -20.30
CA VAL A 222 -8.84 5.05 -18.97
C VAL A 222 -9.02 6.54 -19.11
N ARG A 223 -9.74 7.12 -18.13
CA ARG A 223 -9.94 8.55 -17.98
C ARG A 223 -9.10 9.07 -16.84
N GLY A 224 -8.43 10.24 -17.04
CA GLY A 224 -7.75 10.94 -15.97
C GLY A 224 -6.47 10.25 -15.48
N PHE A 225 -5.68 9.69 -16.40
CA PHE A 225 -4.39 9.08 -16.06
C PHE A 225 -3.22 10.10 -16.13
N TRP A 226 -2.06 9.69 -15.65
CA TRP A 226 -0.85 10.52 -15.62
C TRP A 226 0.27 9.85 -16.39
N GLU A 227 0.89 10.61 -17.31
CA GLU A 227 2.01 10.18 -18.12
C GLU A 227 3.30 10.85 -17.65
N GLY A 228 4.29 10.04 -17.30
CA GLY A 228 5.61 10.48 -16.89
C GLY A 228 6.54 10.79 -18.05
N GLU A 229 7.56 11.61 -17.82
CA GLU A 229 8.61 11.90 -18.78
C GLU A 229 9.40 10.65 -19.22
N ASP A 230 9.35 9.59 -18.44
CA ASP A 230 9.92 8.27 -18.74
C ASP A 230 8.99 7.38 -19.58
N GLY A 231 7.83 7.89 -19.99
CA GLY A 231 6.80 7.18 -20.73
C GLY A 231 5.96 6.21 -19.87
N SER A 232 6.13 6.22 -18.56
CA SER A 232 5.27 5.44 -17.67
C SER A 232 3.90 6.09 -17.52
N CYS A 233 2.83 5.28 -17.62
CA CYS A 233 1.47 5.73 -17.35
C CYS A 233 1.00 5.15 -16.03
N ILE A 234 0.45 6.00 -15.15
CA ILE A 234 -0.03 5.63 -13.81
C ILE A 234 -1.38 6.27 -13.51
N TYR A 235 -2.04 5.77 -12.49
CA TYR A 235 -3.25 6.35 -11.92
C TYR A 235 -3.04 6.67 -10.43
N PHE A 236 -3.42 7.87 -9.97
CA PHE A 236 -3.44 8.21 -8.55
C PHE A 236 -4.78 7.85 -7.91
N LEU A 237 -4.74 7.22 -6.72
CA LEU A 237 -5.89 6.71 -5.97
C LEU A 237 -6.47 7.74 -5.00
#